data_707a797a67985c936b7b4b288f8eb1d1
#
_entry.id   707a797a67985c936b7b4b288f8eb1d1
#
_cell.length_a   1.000
_cell.length_b   1.000
_cell.length_c   1.000
_cell.angle_alpha   90.00
_cell.angle_beta   90.00
_cell.angle_gamma   90.00
#
_symmetry.space_group_name_H-M   'P 1'
#
loop_
_entity.id
_entity.type
_entity.pdbx_description
1 polymer ?
#
loop_
_entity_poly.entity_id
_entity_poly.type
_entity_poly.pdbx_seq_one_letter_code
_entity_poly.pdbx_strand_id
1 'polypeptide(L)'
;MQVAHVSTVLVWAISLASILCMLLRPRRIAEAYWACGGGTLLILTRLIPLPQAAHAVFEGLDVYLFLTGMMILAELAREEGVFDWVADVAAQHARNSPGRLFGLIYLVGTLVTALLSNDATAVVLTPAVLAVVRRAKVDPKPYLLACAFIANAASFVFPISNPANLVIFDQHMPPLGMWLRIFLLPSSASILLTFLCLRWVSRKELRGEMRGDVKRVLLSTEGKLALVGLAIAAATLVSSSALGLSLGAPTCCAGIFAMAVVAWRDRSIPLKVAKGVSWSVLPLVAGLFVIVEALQNAGLLRLGLTGLRELAATTTWVAKGTAALVVALVSNGMNNLPVGLMSGAAIRHAQETSVVAHGILIGVDLGPNLSVTGSLATILWLIALRREKVEITAREFFKIGMIAMPVALIGSLLVLWN
;
A
#
# COMPACT_ATOMS: atom_id res chain seq x y z
N MET A 1 -5.17 -38.76 -15.70
CA MET A 1 -4.32 -37.66 -16.17
C MET A 1 -5.10 -36.52 -16.85
N GLN A 2 -6.01 -36.79 -17.81
CA GLN A 2 -6.79 -35.73 -18.50
C GLN A 2 -7.66 -34.87 -17.59
N VAL A 3 -8.37 -35.46 -16.62
CA VAL A 3 -9.27 -34.73 -15.69
C VAL A 3 -8.47 -33.78 -14.76
N ALA A 4 -7.30 -34.22 -14.27
CA ALA A 4 -6.44 -33.36 -13.45
C ALA A 4 -5.85 -32.17 -14.25
N HIS A 5 -5.58 -32.36 -15.54
CA HIS A 5 -5.08 -31.30 -16.40
C HIS A 5 -6.16 -30.24 -16.70
N VAL A 6 -7.40 -30.66 -16.92
CA VAL A 6 -8.55 -29.77 -17.17
C VAL A 6 -8.86 -28.93 -15.91
N SER A 7 -8.84 -29.53 -14.72
CA SER A 7 -9.06 -28.80 -13.47
C SER A 7 -8.01 -27.73 -13.23
N THR A 8 -6.74 -28.02 -13.47
CA THR A 8 -5.64 -27.04 -13.35
C THR A 8 -5.82 -25.86 -14.31
N VAL A 9 -6.12 -26.13 -15.59
CA VAL A 9 -6.35 -25.07 -16.58
C VAL A 9 -7.54 -24.18 -16.19
N LEU A 10 -8.62 -24.76 -15.67
CA LEU A 10 -9.79 -24.00 -15.21
C LEU A 10 -9.46 -23.11 -14.01
N VAL A 11 -8.68 -23.59 -13.04
CA VAL A 11 -8.23 -22.77 -11.90
C VAL A 11 -7.45 -21.56 -12.40
N TRP A 12 -6.47 -21.75 -13.28
CA TRP A 12 -5.70 -20.65 -13.86
C TRP A 12 -6.58 -19.68 -14.65
N ALA A 13 -7.52 -20.19 -15.46
CA ALA A 13 -8.40 -19.35 -16.27
C ALA A 13 -9.33 -18.48 -15.39
N ILE A 14 -9.98 -19.07 -14.37
CA ILE A 14 -10.86 -18.34 -13.46
C ILE A 14 -10.07 -17.32 -12.66
N SER A 15 -8.92 -17.70 -12.10
CA SER A 15 -8.07 -16.81 -11.29
C SER A 15 -7.54 -15.63 -12.11
N LEU A 16 -7.02 -15.91 -13.32
CA LEU A 16 -6.51 -14.86 -14.21
C LEU A 16 -7.63 -13.93 -14.67
N ALA A 17 -8.79 -14.48 -15.05
CA ALA A 17 -9.95 -13.67 -15.43
C ALA A 17 -10.42 -12.79 -14.28
N SER A 18 -10.45 -13.31 -13.05
CA SER A 18 -10.82 -12.53 -11.85
C SER A 18 -9.86 -11.39 -11.60
N ILE A 19 -8.54 -11.65 -11.66
CA ILE A 19 -7.48 -10.65 -11.48
C ILE A 19 -7.55 -9.58 -12.59
N LEU A 20 -7.71 -9.98 -13.85
CA LEU A 20 -7.89 -9.05 -14.96
C LEU A 20 -9.13 -8.18 -14.79
N CYS A 21 -10.25 -8.76 -14.36
CA CYS A 21 -11.48 -8.00 -14.10
C CYS A 21 -11.33 -7.03 -12.92
N MET A 22 -10.55 -7.39 -11.88
CA MET A 22 -10.21 -6.45 -10.80
C MET A 22 -9.42 -5.25 -11.32
N LEU A 23 -8.46 -5.46 -12.24
CA LEU A 23 -7.65 -4.39 -12.81
C LEU A 23 -8.43 -3.51 -13.79
N LEU A 24 -9.17 -4.14 -14.70
CA LEU A 24 -9.89 -3.44 -15.79
C LEU A 24 -11.19 -2.81 -15.31
N ARG A 25 -11.76 -3.29 -14.20
CA ARG A 25 -13.04 -2.84 -13.63
C ARG A 25 -14.16 -2.72 -14.67
N PRO A 26 -14.44 -3.78 -15.44
CA PRO A 26 -15.47 -3.69 -16.46
C PRO A 26 -16.79 -3.24 -15.84
N ARG A 27 -17.51 -2.35 -16.55
CA ARG A 27 -18.73 -1.69 -16.10
C ARG A 27 -18.58 -0.92 -14.76
N ARG A 28 -17.36 -0.55 -14.35
CA ARG A 28 -17.04 0.14 -13.09
C ARG A 28 -17.43 -0.64 -11.83
N ILE A 29 -17.57 -1.97 -11.93
CA ILE A 29 -17.85 -2.84 -10.79
C ILE A 29 -16.60 -2.85 -9.88
N ALA A 30 -16.80 -2.73 -8.56
CA ALA A 30 -15.71 -2.71 -7.60
C ALA A 30 -14.94 -4.07 -7.59
N GLU A 31 -13.65 -3.99 -7.30
CA GLU A 31 -12.72 -5.13 -7.33
C GLU A 31 -13.15 -6.27 -6.42
N ALA A 32 -13.75 -5.95 -5.27
CA ALA A 32 -14.23 -6.94 -4.32
C ALA A 32 -15.23 -7.93 -4.94
N TYR A 33 -16.09 -7.46 -5.85
CA TYR A 33 -17.04 -8.37 -6.53
C TYR A 33 -16.34 -9.35 -7.45
N TRP A 34 -15.26 -8.96 -8.09
CA TRP A 34 -14.47 -9.83 -8.97
C TRP A 34 -13.65 -10.85 -8.19
N ALA A 35 -13.04 -10.43 -7.07
CA ALA A 35 -12.30 -11.32 -6.20
C ALA A 35 -13.23 -12.34 -5.54
N CYS A 36 -14.33 -11.87 -4.92
CA CYS A 36 -15.31 -12.76 -4.30
C CYS A 36 -15.99 -13.65 -5.32
N GLY A 37 -16.35 -13.11 -6.50
CA GLY A 37 -16.97 -13.89 -7.58
C GLY A 37 -16.05 -14.99 -8.09
N GLY A 38 -14.77 -14.70 -8.29
CA GLY A 38 -13.77 -15.69 -8.65
C GLY A 38 -13.59 -16.78 -7.60
N GLY A 39 -13.41 -16.37 -6.33
CA GLY A 39 -13.31 -17.31 -5.21
C GLY A 39 -14.56 -18.18 -5.06
N THR A 40 -15.74 -17.58 -5.16
CA THR A 40 -17.03 -18.31 -5.13
C THR A 40 -17.16 -19.29 -6.29
N LEU A 41 -16.77 -18.89 -7.50
CA LEU A 41 -16.81 -19.75 -8.68
C LEU A 41 -15.87 -20.96 -8.53
N LEU A 42 -14.67 -20.75 -7.98
CA LEU A 42 -13.73 -21.85 -7.67
C LEU A 42 -14.31 -22.85 -6.67
N ILE A 43 -15.07 -22.38 -5.66
CA ILE A 43 -15.74 -23.24 -4.68
C ILE A 43 -16.92 -23.98 -5.33
N LEU A 44 -17.79 -23.30 -6.06
CA LEU A 44 -18.98 -23.88 -6.69
C LEU A 44 -18.62 -24.92 -7.76
N THR A 45 -17.53 -24.70 -8.48
CA THR A 45 -16.99 -25.67 -9.47
C THR A 45 -16.19 -26.80 -8.83
N ARG A 46 -16.08 -26.82 -7.48
CA ARG A 46 -15.33 -27.82 -6.70
C ARG A 46 -13.83 -27.89 -7.08
N LEU A 47 -13.29 -26.83 -7.63
CA LEU A 47 -11.86 -26.72 -7.94
C LEU A 47 -11.04 -26.45 -6.68
N ILE A 48 -11.66 -25.88 -5.65
CA ILE A 48 -11.14 -25.82 -4.29
C ILE A 48 -12.20 -26.37 -3.31
N PRO A 49 -11.86 -27.28 -2.38
CA PRO A 49 -12.78 -27.74 -1.34
C PRO A 49 -13.17 -26.59 -0.39
N LEU A 50 -14.44 -26.53 0.01
CA LEU A 50 -14.94 -25.51 0.92
C LEU A 50 -14.14 -25.41 2.23
N PRO A 51 -13.71 -26.51 2.90
CA PRO A 51 -12.86 -26.41 4.08
C PRO A 51 -11.52 -25.73 3.83
N GLN A 52 -10.89 -25.98 2.68
CA GLN A 52 -9.63 -25.32 2.32
C GLN A 52 -9.84 -23.82 2.02
N ALA A 53 -10.91 -23.47 1.30
CA ALA A 53 -11.25 -22.07 1.05
C ALA A 53 -11.54 -21.33 2.37
N ALA A 54 -12.27 -21.95 3.30
CA ALA A 54 -12.53 -21.39 4.62
C ALA A 54 -11.23 -21.21 5.41
N HIS A 55 -10.35 -22.22 5.41
CA HIS A 55 -9.03 -22.13 6.06
C HIS A 55 -8.21 -20.98 5.51
N ALA A 56 -8.11 -20.83 4.19
CA ALA A 56 -7.39 -19.73 3.55
C ALA A 56 -7.94 -18.34 3.97
N VAL A 57 -9.27 -18.20 4.09
CA VAL A 57 -9.88 -16.96 4.60
C VAL A 57 -9.51 -16.72 6.06
N PHE A 58 -9.51 -17.76 6.92
CA PHE A 58 -9.17 -17.63 8.34
C PHE A 58 -7.68 -17.32 8.56
N GLU A 59 -6.78 -17.82 7.71
CA GLU A 59 -5.37 -17.44 7.75
C GLU A 59 -5.17 -15.93 7.58
N GLY A 60 -6.05 -15.25 6.83
CA GLY A 60 -6.03 -13.80 6.67
C GLY A 60 -6.50 -12.98 7.87
N LEU A 61 -6.87 -13.59 9.00
CA LEU A 61 -7.49 -12.87 10.13
C LEU A 61 -6.65 -11.71 10.66
N ASP A 62 -5.35 -11.90 10.80
CA ASP A 62 -4.43 -10.83 11.25
C ASP A 62 -4.42 -9.65 10.27
N VAL A 63 -4.42 -9.93 8.97
CA VAL A 63 -4.49 -8.92 7.91
C VAL A 63 -5.83 -8.17 7.94
N TYR A 64 -6.95 -8.85 8.15
CA TYR A 64 -8.26 -8.16 8.25
C TYR A 64 -8.36 -7.26 9.47
N LEU A 65 -7.86 -7.71 10.63
CA LEU A 65 -7.83 -6.90 11.84
C LEU A 65 -6.92 -5.68 11.65
N PHE A 66 -5.76 -5.88 11.05
CA PHE A 66 -4.84 -4.79 10.72
C PHE A 66 -5.50 -3.76 9.80
N LEU A 67 -6.04 -4.20 8.68
CA LEU A 67 -6.73 -3.33 7.72
C LEU A 67 -7.88 -2.57 8.37
N THR A 68 -8.70 -3.25 9.17
CA THR A 68 -9.82 -2.64 9.89
C THR A 68 -9.35 -1.52 10.80
N GLY A 69 -8.33 -1.78 11.64
CA GLY A 69 -7.77 -0.79 12.53
C GLY A 69 -7.17 0.40 11.80
N MET A 70 -6.38 0.15 10.74
CA MET A 70 -5.78 1.21 9.93
C MET A 70 -6.82 2.05 9.20
N MET A 71 -7.88 1.45 8.65
CA MET A 71 -8.97 2.16 8.00
C MET A 71 -9.74 3.04 9.00
N ILE A 72 -9.99 2.54 10.23
CA ILE A 72 -10.62 3.31 11.30
C ILE A 72 -9.74 4.51 11.66
N LEU A 73 -8.44 4.32 11.87
CA LEU A 73 -7.49 5.40 12.22
C LEU A 73 -7.39 6.45 11.11
N ALA A 74 -7.27 6.04 9.86
CA ALA A 74 -7.19 6.94 8.73
C ALA A 74 -8.48 7.75 8.55
N GLU A 75 -9.64 7.09 8.68
CA GLU A 75 -10.94 7.75 8.54
C GLU A 75 -11.24 8.69 9.71
N LEU A 76 -10.86 8.31 10.95
CA LEU A 76 -10.94 9.18 12.11
C LEU A 76 -10.10 10.45 11.92
N ALA A 77 -8.87 10.30 11.46
CA ALA A 77 -7.99 11.44 11.16
C ALA A 77 -8.56 12.35 10.06
N ARG A 78 -9.24 11.75 9.07
CA ARG A 78 -9.92 12.48 7.99
C ARG A 78 -11.12 13.28 8.52
N GLU A 79 -12.02 12.63 9.24
CA GLU A 79 -13.23 13.27 9.78
C GLU A 79 -12.88 14.42 10.72
N GLU A 80 -11.82 14.28 11.50
CA GLU A 80 -11.37 15.30 12.46
C GLU A 80 -10.42 16.35 11.85
N GLY A 81 -10.21 16.32 10.52
CA GLY A 81 -9.44 17.33 9.79
C GLY A 81 -7.94 17.32 10.07
N VAL A 82 -7.39 16.22 10.60
CA VAL A 82 -5.94 16.11 10.90
C VAL A 82 -5.11 16.25 9.62
N PHE A 83 -5.52 15.63 8.53
CA PHE A 83 -4.79 15.70 7.26
C PHE A 83 -4.86 17.10 6.64
N ASP A 84 -6.00 17.79 6.73
CA ASP A 84 -6.14 19.17 6.28
C ASP A 84 -5.23 20.10 7.09
N TRP A 85 -5.21 19.92 8.42
CA TRP A 85 -4.34 20.69 9.31
C TRP A 85 -2.85 20.47 8.98
N VAL A 86 -2.39 19.22 8.80
CA VAL A 86 -0.99 18.93 8.49
C VAL A 86 -0.59 19.52 7.12
N ALA A 87 -1.46 19.44 6.12
CA ALA A 87 -1.23 20.03 4.81
C ALA A 87 -1.16 21.57 4.88
N ASP A 88 -2.02 22.20 5.69
CA ASP A 88 -1.99 23.64 5.92
C ASP A 88 -0.72 24.09 6.67
N VAL A 89 -0.27 23.32 7.67
CA VAL A 89 1.01 23.58 8.36
C VAL A 89 2.17 23.50 7.37
N ALA A 90 2.19 22.53 6.46
CA ALA A 90 3.19 22.44 5.41
C ALA A 90 3.18 23.70 4.51
N ALA A 91 1.99 24.16 4.11
CA ALA A 91 1.87 25.37 3.28
C ALA A 91 2.34 26.65 3.98
N GLN A 92 2.04 26.79 5.28
CA GLN A 92 2.53 27.94 6.07
C GLN A 92 4.06 27.99 6.14
N HIS A 93 4.71 26.82 6.28
CA HIS A 93 6.17 26.75 6.35
C HIS A 93 6.86 26.80 4.99
N ALA A 94 6.11 26.78 3.90
CA ALA A 94 6.64 26.85 2.54
C ALA A 94 7.22 28.22 2.17
N ARG A 95 6.94 29.29 2.94
CA ARG A 95 7.47 30.64 2.73
C ARG A 95 7.33 31.11 1.27
N ASN A 96 6.14 31.04 0.72
CA ASN A 96 5.79 31.40 -0.66
C ASN A 96 6.53 30.63 -1.78
N SER A 97 7.22 29.55 -1.46
CA SER A 97 7.98 28.77 -2.44
C SER A 97 7.27 27.47 -2.82
N PRO A 98 6.83 27.27 -4.08
CA PRO A 98 6.26 26.02 -4.55
C PRO A 98 7.20 24.83 -4.34
N GLY A 99 8.50 25.00 -4.57
CA GLY A 99 9.49 23.94 -4.37
C GLY A 99 9.66 23.52 -2.90
N ARG A 100 9.52 24.47 -1.94
CA ARG A 100 9.51 24.14 -0.51
C ARG A 100 8.20 23.46 -0.11
N LEU A 101 7.06 23.95 -0.61
CA LEU A 101 5.78 23.31 -0.40
C LEU A 101 5.82 21.85 -0.88
N PHE A 102 6.37 21.59 -2.06
CA PHE A 102 6.56 20.25 -2.59
C PHE A 102 7.36 19.35 -1.63
N GLY A 103 8.51 19.84 -1.14
CA GLY A 103 9.32 19.09 -0.18
C GLY A 103 8.60 18.80 1.14
N LEU A 104 7.83 19.77 1.66
CA LEU A 104 7.07 19.61 2.90
C LEU A 104 5.88 18.64 2.72
N ILE A 105 5.13 18.74 1.62
CA ILE A 105 4.06 17.78 1.30
C ILE A 105 4.63 16.37 1.11
N TYR A 106 5.78 16.25 0.44
CA TYR A 106 6.46 14.96 0.29
C TYR A 106 6.88 14.38 1.64
N LEU A 107 7.42 15.20 2.54
CA LEU A 107 7.76 14.80 3.92
C LEU A 107 6.52 14.35 4.70
N VAL A 108 5.43 15.12 4.63
CA VAL A 108 4.14 14.75 5.24
C VAL A 108 3.66 13.41 4.71
N GLY A 109 3.66 13.22 3.38
CA GLY A 109 3.29 11.95 2.76
C GLY A 109 4.17 10.79 3.22
N THR A 110 5.48 11.03 3.39
CA THR A 110 6.41 10.04 3.95
C THR A 110 6.00 9.62 5.36
N LEU A 111 5.72 10.59 6.24
CA LEU A 111 5.32 10.32 7.63
C LEU A 111 3.97 9.59 7.70
N VAL A 112 2.99 10.04 6.91
CA VAL A 112 1.67 9.41 6.86
C VAL A 112 1.79 7.97 6.34
N THR A 113 2.54 7.73 5.26
CA THR A 113 2.75 6.38 4.74
C THR A 113 3.44 5.49 5.75
N ALA A 114 4.52 5.97 6.37
CA ALA A 114 5.31 5.19 7.31
C ALA A 114 4.53 4.82 8.59
N LEU A 115 3.78 5.77 9.16
CA LEU A 115 3.12 5.61 10.47
C LEU A 115 1.67 5.14 10.40
N LEU A 116 0.99 5.38 9.28
CA LEU A 116 -0.39 4.92 9.07
C LEU A 116 -0.44 3.85 7.98
N SER A 117 -0.43 4.26 6.71
CA SER A 117 -0.36 3.32 5.57
C SER A 117 -0.22 4.07 4.24
N ASN A 118 0.16 3.32 3.20
CA ASN A 118 0.14 3.79 1.82
C ASN A 118 -1.26 4.22 1.36
N ASP A 119 -2.31 3.51 1.79
CA ASP A 119 -3.71 3.84 1.46
C ASP A 119 -4.13 5.18 2.08
N ALA A 120 -3.75 5.47 3.33
CA ALA A 120 -4.03 6.74 3.98
C ALA A 120 -3.43 7.92 3.20
N THR A 121 -2.19 7.78 2.73
CA THR A 121 -1.53 8.81 1.91
C THR A 121 -2.21 8.99 0.56
N ALA A 122 -2.51 7.90 -0.12
CA ALA A 122 -3.09 7.94 -1.46
C ALA A 122 -4.54 8.44 -1.47
N VAL A 123 -5.35 8.02 -0.50
CA VAL A 123 -6.81 8.25 -0.52
C VAL A 123 -7.20 9.45 0.34
N VAL A 124 -6.57 9.63 1.49
CA VAL A 124 -7.02 10.61 2.49
C VAL A 124 -6.17 11.88 2.46
N LEU A 125 -4.84 11.76 2.44
CA LEU A 125 -3.98 12.95 2.37
C LEU A 125 -4.11 13.67 1.02
N THR A 126 -4.31 12.97 -0.08
CA THR A 126 -4.38 13.57 -1.43
C THR A 126 -5.45 14.65 -1.58
N PRO A 127 -6.71 14.48 -1.14
CA PRO A 127 -7.72 15.55 -1.17
C PRO A 127 -7.33 16.77 -0.32
N ALA A 128 -6.75 16.57 0.86
CA ALA A 128 -6.28 17.63 1.74
C ALA A 128 -5.16 18.45 1.06
N VAL A 129 -4.19 17.77 0.45
CA VAL A 129 -3.13 18.40 -0.34
C VAL A 129 -3.72 19.18 -1.52
N LEU A 130 -4.70 18.62 -2.24
CA LEU A 130 -5.36 19.30 -3.35
C LEU A 130 -6.05 20.61 -2.89
N ALA A 131 -6.74 20.57 -1.76
CA ALA A 131 -7.37 21.78 -1.20
C ALA A 131 -6.35 22.87 -0.88
N VAL A 132 -5.21 22.49 -0.29
CA VAL A 132 -4.12 23.43 0.03
C VAL A 132 -3.48 24.02 -1.21
N VAL A 133 -3.11 23.20 -2.20
CA VAL A 133 -2.42 23.70 -3.42
C VAL A 133 -3.33 24.56 -4.29
N ARG A 134 -4.67 24.29 -4.31
CA ARG A 134 -5.65 25.17 -4.94
C ARG A 134 -5.71 26.54 -4.26
N ARG A 135 -5.71 26.57 -2.91
CA ARG A 135 -5.65 27.85 -2.15
C ARG A 135 -4.35 28.59 -2.38
N ALA A 136 -3.24 27.88 -2.44
CA ALA A 136 -1.92 28.44 -2.75
C ALA A 136 -1.78 28.94 -4.21
N LYS A 137 -2.75 28.60 -5.08
CA LYS A 137 -2.78 28.92 -6.52
C LYS A 137 -1.53 28.45 -7.26
N VAL A 138 -1.09 27.22 -6.97
CA VAL A 138 -0.01 26.52 -7.66
C VAL A 138 -0.56 25.36 -8.49
N ASP A 139 0.23 24.87 -9.47
CA ASP A 139 -0.17 23.67 -10.23
C ASP A 139 -0.28 22.48 -9.30
N PRO A 140 -1.45 21.80 -9.20
CA PRO A 140 -1.64 20.68 -8.29
C PRO A 140 -0.89 19.41 -8.68
N LYS A 141 -0.58 19.21 -9.97
CA LYS A 141 -0.05 17.94 -10.49
C LYS A 141 1.20 17.43 -9.76
N PRO A 142 2.25 18.23 -9.53
CA PRO A 142 3.45 17.76 -8.83
C PRO A 142 3.17 17.21 -7.43
N TYR A 143 2.30 17.88 -6.69
CA TYR A 143 1.99 17.53 -5.30
C TYR A 143 1.12 16.27 -5.22
N LEU A 144 0.18 16.12 -6.15
CA LEU A 144 -0.68 14.95 -6.21
C LEU A 144 0.11 13.70 -6.64
N LEU A 145 1.02 13.85 -7.61
CA LEU A 145 1.96 12.79 -7.97
C LEU A 145 2.87 12.44 -6.80
N ALA A 146 3.35 13.45 -6.04
CA ALA A 146 4.12 13.18 -4.83
C ALA A 146 3.37 12.28 -3.85
N CYS A 147 2.07 12.52 -3.59
CA CYS A 147 1.26 11.67 -2.74
C CYS A 147 1.18 10.21 -3.24
N ALA A 148 0.95 10.01 -4.56
CA ALA A 148 0.86 8.68 -5.12
C ALA A 148 2.18 7.91 -5.08
N PHE A 149 3.28 8.58 -5.46
CA PHE A 149 4.59 7.93 -5.53
C PHE A 149 5.18 7.64 -4.16
N ILE A 150 5.01 8.57 -3.19
CA ILE A 150 5.52 8.35 -1.82
C ILE A 150 4.74 7.28 -1.07
N ALA A 151 3.45 7.11 -1.37
CA ALA A 151 2.63 6.04 -0.80
C ALA A 151 3.26 4.66 -1.04
N ASN A 152 3.89 4.44 -2.19
CA ASN A 152 4.60 3.21 -2.47
C ASN A 152 6.09 3.27 -2.08
N ALA A 153 6.77 4.42 -2.26
CA ALA A 153 8.20 4.53 -1.98
C ALA A 153 8.55 4.47 -0.48
N ALA A 154 7.62 4.85 0.41
CA ALA A 154 7.78 4.76 1.86
C ALA A 154 7.07 3.54 2.48
N SER A 155 6.51 2.64 1.67
CA SER A 155 5.63 1.57 2.12
C SER A 155 6.34 0.44 2.87
N PHE A 156 7.65 0.39 2.84
CA PHE A 156 8.47 -0.58 3.60
C PHE A 156 9.39 0.04 4.66
N VAL A 157 9.13 1.29 5.08
CA VAL A 157 9.84 1.92 6.21
C VAL A 157 9.58 1.14 7.49
N PHE A 158 8.31 0.84 7.76
CA PHE A 158 7.87 -0.01 8.87
C PHE A 158 7.04 -1.19 8.37
N PRO A 159 6.93 -2.28 9.14
CA PRO A 159 6.06 -3.39 8.79
C PRO A 159 4.62 -2.96 8.51
N ILE A 160 4.14 -1.95 9.25
CA ILE A 160 2.78 -1.41 9.22
C ILE A 160 2.49 -0.49 8.02
N SER A 161 3.53 -0.06 7.29
CA SER A 161 3.38 0.96 6.25
C SER A 161 2.58 0.47 5.02
N ASN A 162 2.49 -0.85 4.82
CA ASN A 162 1.74 -1.46 3.72
C ASN A 162 1.17 -2.83 4.14
N PRO A 163 -0.12 -3.12 3.90
CA PRO A 163 -0.69 -4.45 4.13
C PRO A 163 0.05 -5.59 3.40
N ALA A 164 0.66 -5.31 2.24
CA ALA A 164 1.46 -6.29 1.51
C ALA A 164 2.62 -6.86 2.33
N ASN A 165 3.21 -6.06 3.24
CA ASN A 165 4.27 -6.51 4.12
C ASN A 165 3.81 -7.65 5.04
N LEU A 166 2.59 -7.53 5.58
CA LEU A 166 2.00 -8.53 6.44
C LEU A 166 1.77 -9.84 5.70
N VAL A 167 1.26 -9.79 4.47
CA VAL A 167 0.97 -11.02 3.70
C VAL A 167 2.24 -11.70 3.16
N ILE A 168 3.32 -10.97 2.94
CA ILE A 168 4.61 -11.54 2.51
C ILE A 168 5.26 -12.32 3.65
N PHE A 169 5.35 -11.73 4.85
CA PHE A 169 6.02 -12.34 5.99
C PHE A 169 5.08 -13.14 6.89
N ASP A 170 3.79 -12.79 6.95
CA ASP A 170 2.77 -13.45 7.75
C ASP A 170 3.25 -13.68 9.21
N GLN A 171 3.16 -14.91 9.71
CA GLN A 171 3.60 -15.29 11.07
C GLN A 171 5.12 -15.18 11.29
N HIS A 172 5.91 -14.96 10.24
CA HIS A 172 7.36 -14.84 10.28
C HIS A 172 7.83 -13.40 10.16
N MET A 173 6.97 -12.43 10.54
CA MET A 173 7.31 -11.01 10.50
C MET A 173 8.54 -10.72 11.37
N PRO A 174 9.62 -10.15 10.81
CA PRO A 174 10.79 -9.78 11.60
C PRO A 174 10.43 -8.75 12.68
N PRO A 175 10.95 -8.89 13.91
CA PRO A 175 10.81 -7.83 14.92
C PRO A 175 11.34 -6.50 14.41
N LEU A 176 10.76 -5.38 14.90
CA LEU A 176 11.05 -4.05 14.40
C LEU A 176 12.55 -3.72 14.31
N GLY A 177 13.34 -4.13 15.31
CA GLY A 177 14.78 -3.89 15.30
C GLY A 177 15.50 -4.57 14.13
N MET A 178 15.08 -5.79 13.80
CA MET A 178 15.58 -6.51 12.63
C MET A 178 15.06 -5.91 11.32
N TRP A 179 13.77 -5.56 11.26
CA TRP A 179 13.17 -4.87 10.13
C TRP A 179 13.94 -3.58 9.78
N LEU A 180 14.17 -2.71 10.76
CA LEU A 180 14.89 -1.46 10.55
C LEU A 180 16.34 -1.69 10.11
N ARG A 181 17.01 -2.69 10.66
CA ARG A 181 18.37 -3.05 10.23
C ARG A 181 18.41 -3.42 8.75
N ILE A 182 17.38 -4.10 8.24
CA ILE A 182 17.30 -4.55 6.85
C ILE A 182 16.81 -3.40 5.93
N PHE A 183 15.71 -2.75 6.30
CA PHE A 183 14.95 -1.90 5.39
C PHE A 183 15.13 -0.40 5.58
N LEU A 184 15.76 0.08 6.67
CA LEU A 184 15.90 1.52 6.92
C LEU A 184 16.71 2.22 5.82
N LEU A 185 17.86 1.67 5.42
CA LEU A 185 18.68 2.24 4.34
C LEU A 185 17.99 2.09 2.98
N PRO A 186 17.47 0.90 2.58
CA PRO A 186 16.71 0.74 1.35
C PRO A 186 15.51 1.68 1.24
N SER A 187 14.70 1.81 2.29
CA SER A 187 13.54 2.72 2.28
C SER A 187 13.96 4.19 2.23
N SER A 188 15.01 4.57 2.93
CA SER A 188 15.57 5.93 2.85
C SER A 188 16.07 6.26 1.45
N ALA A 189 16.76 5.31 0.79
CA ALA A 189 17.18 5.44 -0.60
C ALA A 189 15.99 5.56 -1.55
N SER A 190 14.97 4.70 -1.38
CA SER A 190 13.71 4.76 -2.14
C SER A 190 13.05 6.14 -2.05
N ILE A 191 12.86 6.63 -0.83
CA ILE A 191 12.22 7.92 -0.54
C ILE A 191 13.01 9.06 -1.19
N LEU A 192 14.33 9.09 -0.97
CA LEU A 192 15.18 10.15 -1.49
C LEU A 192 15.24 10.14 -3.01
N LEU A 193 15.46 8.99 -3.62
CA LEU A 193 15.59 8.89 -5.07
C LEU A 193 14.25 9.19 -5.77
N THR A 194 13.13 8.73 -5.22
CA THR A 194 11.80 9.09 -5.72
C THR A 194 11.57 10.59 -5.61
N PHE A 195 11.93 11.22 -4.49
CA PHE A 195 11.86 12.67 -4.33
C PHE A 195 12.67 13.43 -5.39
N LEU A 196 13.92 13.01 -5.60
CA LEU A 196 14.80 13.66 -6.57
C LEU A 196 14.27 13.52 -8.00
N CYS A 197 13.78 12.33 -8.37
CA CYS A 197 13.16 12.09 -9.68
C CYS A 197 11.93 12.98 -9.89
N LEU A 198 11.00 13.00 -8.93
CA LEU A 198 9.79 13.81 -9.03
C LEU A 198 10.10 15.30 -9.07
N ARG A 199 11.03 15.76 -8.22
CA ARG A 199 11.48 17.17 -8.22
C ARG A 199 12.16 17.56 -9.53
N TRP A 200 12.93 16.66 -10.13
CA TRP A 200 13.58 16.89 -11.42
C TRP A 200 12.56 16.96 -12.57
N VAL A 201 11.60 16.04 -12.59
CA VAL A 201 10.54 16.00 -13.61
C VAL A 201 9.66 17.25 -13.50
N SER A 202 9.28 17.65 -12.28
CA SER A 202 8.38 18.79 -12.03
C SER A 202 9.12 20.13 -11.84
N ARG A 203 10.38 20.22 -12.23
CA ARG A 203 11.22 21.40 -11.95
C ARG A 203 10.68 22.70 -12.55
N LYS A 204 9.88 22.63 -13.61
CA LYS A 204 9.30 23.81 -14.27
C LYS A 204 8.10 24.31 -13.49
N GLU A 205 7.22 23.42 -13.07
CA GLU A 205 5.99 23.69 -12.32
C GLU A 205 6.30 24.15 -10.88
N LEU A 206 7.45 23.75 -10.34
CA LEU A 206 7.89 24.11 -8.98
C LEU A 206 8.69 25.45 -8.93
N ARG A 207 8.82 26.15 -10.05
CA ARG A 207 9.42 27.50 -10.12
C ARG A 207 8.36 28.57 -9.92
N GLY A 208 8.79 29.73 -9.41
CA GLY A 208 7.93 30.87 -9.19
C GLY A 208 7.51 31.06 -7.74
N GLU A 209 6.45 31.78 -7.52
CA GLU A 209 5.92 32.10 -6.19
C GLU A 209 4.48 31.65 -6.04
N MET A 210 4.11 31.33 -4.80
CA MET A 210 2.72 31.07 -4.44
C MET A 210 1.96 32.38 -4.42
N ARG A 211 0.81 32.44 -5.10
CA ARG A 211 -0.01 33.67 -5.23
C ARG A 211 -1.23 33.68 -4.31
N GLY A 212 -1.43 32.58 -3.58
CA GLY A 212 -2.58 32.39 -2.71
C GLY A 212 -2.31 32.77 -1.26
N ASP A 213 -3.36 33.07 -0.54
CA ASP A 213 -3.33 33.33 0.90
C ASP A 213 -3.50 31.99 1.65
N VAL A 214 -2.48 31.60 2.39
CA VAL A 214 -2.50 30.40 3.23
C VAL A 214 -2.91 30.80 4.64
N LYS A 215 -4.20 30.75 4.94
CA LYS A 215 -4.73 31.06 6.27
C LYS A 215 -4.28 30.00 7.28
N ARG A 216 -4.06 30.45 8.51
CA ARG A 216 -3.74 29.58 9.63
C ARG A 216 -5.00 28.81 10.03
N VAL A 217 -5.02 27.50 9.80
CA VAL A 217 -6.08 26.62 10.30
C VAL A 217 -5.65 26.06 11.64
N LEU A 218 -6.48 26.25 12.67
CA LEU A 218 -6.27 25.67 13.99
C LEU A 218 -6.97 24.31 14.05
N LEU A 219 -6.26 23.31 14.52
CA LEU A 219 -6.84 22.00 14.74
C LEU A 219 -7.87 22.08 15.89
N SER A 220 -9.06 21.53 15.67
CA SER A 220 -10.13 21.43 16.67
C SER A 220 -9.66 20.64 17.92
N THR A 221 -10.41 20.70 18.99
CA THR A 221 -10.12 19.89 20.19
C THR A 221 -10.26 18.39 19.87
N GLU A 222 -11.27 18.03 19.09
CA GLU A 222 -11.53 16.68 18.61
C GLU A 222 -10.40 16.20 17.69
N GLY A 223 -9.93 17.07 16.79
CA GLY A 223 -8.77 16.81 15.95
C GLY A 223 -7.47 16.60 16.74
N LYS A 224 -7.27 17.33 17.85
CA LYS A 224 -6.13 17.09 18.77
C LYS A 224 -6.26 15.72 19.45
N LEU A 225 -7.46 15.33 19.88
CA LEU A 225 -7.70 14.01 20.46
C LEU A 225 -7.46 12.90 19.43
N ALA A 226 -7.92 13.09 18.18
CA ALA A 226 -7.64 12.15 17.09
C ALA A 226 -6.12 12.02 16.85
N LEU A 227 -5.39 13.15 16.82
CA LEU A 227 -3.93 13.14 16.65
C LEU A 227 -3.21 12.42 17.81
N VAL A 228 -3.65 12.62 19.04
CA VAL A 228 -3.15 11.88 20.22
C VAL A 228 -3.49 10.39 20.09
N GLY A 229 -4.70 10.04 19.68
CA GLY A 229 -5.11 8.65 19.41
C GLY A 229 -4.24 7.99 18.35
N LEU A 230 -3.94 8.70 17.26
CA LEU A 230 -3.03 8.24 16.22
C LEU A 230 -1.60 8.03 16.76
N ALA A 231 -1.10 8.95 17.59
CA ALA A 231 0.22 8.82 18.19
C ALA A 231 0.30 7.61 19.14
N ILE A 232 -0.75 7.38 19.95
CA ILE A 232 -0.86 6.19 20.80
C ILE A 232 -0.92 4.91 19.92
N ALA A 233 -1.72 4.92 18.87
CA ALA A 233 -1.80 3.79 17.95
C ALA A 233 -0.44 3.49 17.30
N ALA A 234 0.26 4.49 16.81
CA ALA A 234 1.60 4.34 16.25
C ALA A 234 2.59 3.78 17.30
N ALA A 235 2.56 4.30 18.54
CA ALA A 235 3.38 3.78 19.63
C ALA A 235 3.04 2.32 19.97
N THR A 236 1.76 1.95 20.01
CA THR A 236 1.30 0.57 20.22
C THR A 236 1.82 -0.35 19.13
N LEU A 237 1.71 0.06 17.88
CA LEU A 237 2.16 -0.74 16.73
C LEU A 237 3.68 -0.92 16.70
N VAL A 238 4.42 0.15 16.95
CA VAL A 238 5.89 0.11 17.08
C VAL A 238 6.30 -0.83 18.22
N SER A 239 5.62 -0.75 19.37
CA SER A 239 5.90 -1.62 20.52
C SER A 239 5.54 -3.08 20.22
N SER A 240 4.38 -3.35 19.62
CA SER A 240 3.97 -4.70 19.23
C SER A 240 4.95 -5.32 18.24
N SER A 241 5.38 -4.55 17.23
CA SER A 241 6.38 -4.97 16.26
C SER A 241 7.75 -5.22 16.91
N ALA A 242 8.16 -4.39 17.87
CA ALA A 242 9.41 -4.57 18.61
C ALA A 242 9.42 -5.85 19.46
N LEU A 243 8.25 -6.22 19.98
CA LEU A 243 8.05 -7.45 20.77
C LEU A 243 7.80 -8.69 19.91
N GLY A 244 7.77 -8.56 18.57
CA GLY A 244 7.49 -9.67 17.66
C GLY A 244 6.07 -10.21 17.76
N LEU A 245 5.10 -9.39 18.21
CA LEU A 245 3.69 -9.75 18.27
C LEU A 245 3.03 -9.56 16.90
N SER A 246 1.94 -10.31 16.66
CA SER A 246 1.08 -10.05 15.48
C SER A 246 0.56 -8.61 15.52
N LEU A 247 0.40 -7.99 14.35
CA LEU A 247 0.05 -6.58 14.26
C LEU A 247 -1.46 -6.32 14.12
N GLY A 248 -2.24 -7.33 13.76
CA GLY A 248 -3.66 -7.17 13.46
C GLY A 248 -4.47 -6.78 14.68
N ALA A 249 -4.45 -7.60 15.73
CA ALA A 249 -5.24 -7.33 16.94
C ALA A 249 -4.83 -6.01 17.64
N PRO A 250 -3.54 -5.69 17.85
CA PRO A 250 -3.12 -4.41 18.41
C PRO A 250 -3.60 -3.19 17.58
N THR A 251 -3.53 -3.30 16.24
CA THR A 251 -3.98 -2.23 15.35
C THR A 251 -5.49 -2.01 15.44
N CYS A 252 -6.25 -3.08 15.41
CA CYS A 252 -7.72 -3.01 15.53
C CYS A 252 -8.13 -2.41 16.89
N CYS A 253 -7.54 -2.88 17.98
CA CYS A 253 -7.80 -2.35 19.32
C CYS A 253 -7.41 -0.86 19.43
N ALA A 254 -6.25 -0.47 18.89
CA ALA A 254 -5.82 0.92 18.91
C ALA A 254 -6.74 1.83 18.09
N GLY A 255 -7.21 1.38 16.93
CA GLY A 255 -8.18 2.11 16.10
C GLY A 255 -9.52 2.29 16.80
N ILE A 256 -10.07 1.23 17.39
CA ILE A 256 -11.32 1.27 18.16
C ILE A 256 -11.17 2.17 19.39
N PHE A 257 -10.05 2.07 20.09
CA PHE A 257 -9.76 2.90 21.27
C PHE A 257 -9.68 4.38 20.88
N ALA A 258 -8.91 4.74 19.85
CA ALA A 258 -8.80 6.12 19.37
C ALA A 258 -10.18 6.68 18.96
N MET A 259 -10.99 5.90 18.26
CA MET A 259 -12.35 6.27 17.89
C MET A 259 -13.23 6.46 19.14
N ALA A 260 -13.14 5.58 20.15
CA ALA A 260 -13.91 5.69 21.37
C ALA A 260 -13.56 6.94 22.19
N VAL A 261 -12.27 7.32 22.24
CA VAL A 261 -11.82 8.55 22.90
C VAL A 261 -12.43 9.80 22.27
N VAL A 262 -12.46 9.87 20.93
CA VAL A 262 -13.08 11.00 20.22
C VAL A 262 -14.62 10.95 20.37
N ALA A 263 -15.22 9.77 20.29
CA ALA A 263 -16.66 9.56 20.45
C ALA A 263 -17.21 9.97 21.82
N TRP A 264 -16.36 10.02 22.83
CA TRP A 264 -16.75 10.56 24.15
C TRP A 264 -17.22 12.03 24.05
N ARG A 265 -16.66 12.80 23.12
CA ARG A 265 -17.03 14.21 22.89
C ARG A 265 -18.01 14.37 21.73
N ASP A 266 -17.79 13.69 20.63
CA ASP A 266 -18.70 13.66 19.47
C ASP A 266 -19.25 12.25 19.25
N ARG A 267 -20.44 11.99 19.79
CA ARG A 267 -21.11 10.68 19.66
C ARG A 267 -21.47 10.31 18.20
N SER A 268 -21.38 11.25 17.27
CA SER A 268 -21.66 10.98 15.84
C SER A 268 -20.47 10.33 15.12
N ILE A 269 -19.26 10.41 15.70
CA ILE A 269 -18.01 9.93 15.08
C ILE A 269 -18.04 8.44 14.69
N PRO A 270 -18.49 7.51 15.53
CA PRO A 270 -18.50 6.09 15.15
C PRO A 270 -19.30 5.84 13.88
N LEU A 271 -20.43 6.53 13.72
CA LEU A 271 -21.27 6.40 12.54
C LEU A 271 -20.63 7.05 11.30
N LYS A 272 -19.97 8.21 11.47
CA LYS A 272 -19.25 8.88 10.37
C LYS A 272 -18.10 8.00 9.88
N VAL A 273 -17.26 7.53 10.81
CA VAL A 273 -16.13 6.64 10.52
C VAL A 273 -16.62 5.35 9.86
N ALA A 274 -17.65 4.70 10.41
CA ALA A 274 -18.20 3.47 9.84
C ALA A 274 -18.73 3.65 8.41
N LYS A 275 -19.27 4.82 8.07
CA LYS A 275 -19.73 5.14 6.70
C LYS A 275 -18.59 5.50 5.75
N GLY A 276 -17.52 6.10 6.25
CA GLY A 276 -16.37 6.53 5.45
C GLY A 276 -15.39 5.41 5.15
N VAL A 277 -15.27 4.40 6.02
CA VAL A 277 -14.39 3.25 5.84
C VAL A 277 -14.76 2.44 4.59
N SER A 278 -13.75 2.06 3.83
CA SER A 278 -13.88 1.25 2.61
C SER A 278 -14.02 -0.25 2.94
N TRP A 279 -15.13 -0.66 3.54
CA TRP A 279 -15.38 -2.05 3.97
C TRP A 279 -15.22 -3.09 2.86
N SER A 280 -15.35 -2.70 1.60
CA SER A 280 -15.17 -3.59 0.44
C SER A 280 -13.75 -4.16 0.33
N VAL A 281 -12.77 -3.58 1.01
CA VAL A 281 -11.39 -4.08 1.05
C VAL A 281 -11.32 -5.44 1.76
N LEU A 282 -12.09 -5.67 2.81
CA LEU A 282 -12.06 -6.94 3.55
C LEU A 282 -12.53 -8.14 2.70
N PRO A 283 -13.72 -8.10 2.05
CA PRO A 283 -14.11 -9.19 1.14
C PRO A 283 -13.20 -9.28 -0.09
N LEU A 284 -12.62 -8.18 -0.58
CA LEU A 284 -11.60 -8.23 -1.63
C LEU A 284 -10.43 -9.13 -1.22
N VAL A 285 -9.87 -8.87 -0.05
CA VAL A 285 -8.71 -9.62 0.47
C VAL A 285 -9.09 -11.08 0.74
N ALA A 286 -10.28 -11.35 1.31
CA ALA A 286 -10.77 -12.71 1.52
C ALA A 286 -10.88 -13.49 0.19
N GLY A 287 -11.44 -12.88 -0.85
CA GLY A 287 -11.52 -13.49 -2.18
C GLY A 287 -10.13 -13.77 -2.78
N LEU A 288 -9.16 -12.86 -2.54
CA LEU A 288 -7.78 -13.07 -2.97
C LEU A 288 -7.10 -14.24 -2.26
N PHE A 289 -7.31 -14.42 -0.96
CA PHE A 289 -6.80 -15.60 -0.23
C PHE A 289 -7.31 -16.91 -0.86
N VAL A 290 -8.60 -17.00 -1.17
CA VAL A 290 -9.18 -18.18 -1.84
C VAL A 290 -8.59 -18.41 -3.23
N ILE A 291 -8.44 -17.35 -4.04
CA ILE A 291 -7.87 -17.43 -5.39
C ILE A 291 -6.41 -17.89 -5.32
N VAL A 292 -5.62 -17.32 -4.41
CA VAL A 292 -4.19 -17.66 -4.27
C VAL A 292 -4.04 -19.11 -3.78
N GLU A 293 -4.87 -19.56 -2.82
CA GLU A 293 -4.88 -20.95 -2.35
C GLU A 293 -5.20 -21.93 -3.49
N ALA A 294 -6.21 -21.62 -4.31
CA ALA A 294 -6.53 -22.44 -5.48
C ALA A 294 -5.36 -22.49 -6.49
N LEU A 295 -4.69 -21.36 -6.74
CA LEU A 295 -3.52 -21.30 -7.61
C LEU A 295 -2.33 -22.09 -7.05
N GLN A 296 -2.11 -22.08 -5.73
CA GLN A 296 -1.07 -22.89 -5.09
C GLN A 296 -1.31 -24.38 -5.35
N ASN A 297 -2.55 -24.84 -5.16
CA ASN A 297 -2.96 -26.21 -5.44
C ASN A 297 -2.83 -26.57 -6.94
N ALA A 298 -3.02 -25.58 -7.83
CA ALA A 298 -2.87 -25.73 -9.28
C ALA A 298 -1.41 -25.62 -9.79
N GLY A 299 -0.43 -25.63 -8.88
CA GLY A 299 0.99 -25.70 -9.24
C GLY A 299 1.74 -24.36 -9.28
N LEU A 300 1.10 -23.23 -8.94
CA LEU A 300 1.77 -21.92 -8.81
C LEU A 300 2.99 -22.02 -7.87
N LEU A 301 2.82 -22.73 -6.77
CA LEU A 301 3.88 -22.93 -5.79
C LEU A 301 5.10 -23.63 -6.40
N ARG A 302 4.91 -24.65 -7.25
CA ARG A 302 6.02 -25.32 -7.94
C ARG A 302 6.78 -24.38 -8.86
N LEU A 303 6.07 -23.53 -9.60
CA LEU A 303 6.70 -22.51 -10.47
C LEU A 303 7.51 -21.52 -9.64
N GLY A 304 6.94 -21.01 -8.55
CA GLY A 304 7.62 -20.11 -7.62
C GLY A 304 8.88 -20.75 -7.00
N LEU A 305 8.77 -21.98 -6.52
CA LEU A 305 9.91 -22.75 -5.93
C LEU A 305 11.01 -23.04 -6.94
N THR A 306 10.66 -23.41 -8.18
CA THR A 306 11.64 -23.64 -9.24
C THR A 306 12.39 -22.34 -9.54
N GLY A 307 11.66 -21.24 -9.75
CA GLY A 307 12.27 -19.93 -9.96
C GLY A 307 13.15 -19.45 -8.81
N LEU A 308 12.71 -19.63 -7.56
CA LEU A 308 13.52 -19.29 -6.39
C LEU A 308 14.79 -20.14 -6.28
N ARG A 309 14.72 -21.45 -6.57
CA ARG A 309 15.89 -22.35 -6.57
C ARG A 309 16.89 -22.00 -7.67
N GLU A 310 16.40 -21.69 -8.86
CA GLU A 310 17.25 -21.24 -9.98
C GLU A 310 17.95 -19.92 -9.61
N LEU A 311 17.22 -18.99 -8.99
CA LEU A 311 17.79 -17.73 -8.50
C LEU A 311 18.78 -17.94 -7.38
N ALA A 312 18.50 -18.84 -6.41
CA ALA A 312 19.40 -19.16 -5.31
C ALA A 312 20.72 -19.81 -5.78
N ALA A 313 20.72 -20.46 -6.95
CA ALA A 313 21.93 -20.98 -7.58
C ALA A 313 22.81 -19.88 -8.20
N THR A 314 22.32 -18.65 -8.28
CA THR A 314 23.05 -17.49 -8.81
C THR A 314 23.73 -16.69 -7.69
N THR A 315 24.48 -15.65 -8.06
CA THR A 315 25.04 -14.75 -7.05
C THR A 315 23.91 -14.00 -6.31
N THR A 316 24.09 -13.75 -5.03
CA THR A 316 23.10 -13.08 -4.17
C THR A 316 22.53 -11.77 -4.79
N TRP A 317 23.39 -11.00 -5.47
CA TRP A 317 22.97 -9.77 -6.15
C TRP A 317 22.03 -10.03 -7.31
N VAL A 318 22.32 -11.02 -8.15
CA VAL A 318 21.47 -11.41 -9.27
C VAL A 318 20.16 -11.97 -8.75
N ALA A 319 20.21 -12.82 -7.73
CA ALA A 319 19.04 -13.43 -7.12
C ALA A 319 18.05 -12.38 -6.59
N LYS A 320 18.49 -11.50 -5.68
CA LYS A 320 17.62 -10.46 -5.10
C LYS A 320 17.15 -9.44 -6.14
N GLY A 321 18.03 -9.04 -7.06
CA GLY A 321 17.72 -8.07 -8.11
C GLY A 321 16.71 -8.59 -9.11
N THR A 322 16.88 -9.83 -9.59
CA THR A 322 15.92 -10.46 -10.51
C THR A 322 14.58 -10.72 -9.84
N ALA A 323 14.56 -11.25 -8.62
CA ALA A 323 13.33 -11.46 -7.86
C ALA A 323 12.57 -10.14 -7.67
N ALA A 324 13.25 -9.10 -7.22
CA ALA A 324 12.66 -7.77 -7.04
C ALA A 324 12.09 -7.21 -8.34
N LEU A 325 12.83 -7.30 -9.44
CA LEU A 325 12.38 -6.80 -10.75
C LEU A 325 11.16 -7.57 -11.26
N VAL A 326 11.19 -8.91 -11.18
CA VAL A 326 10.08 -9.75 -11.63
C VAL A 326 8.81 -9.41 -10.87
N VAL A 327 8.84 -9.38 -9.52
CA VAL A 327 7.66 -9.08 -8.73
C VAL A 327 7.21 -7.63 -8.90
N ALA A 328 8.13 -6.68 -9.09
CA ALA A 328 7.80 -5.29 -9.40
C ALA A 328 7.02 -5.17 -10.71
N LEU A 329 7.43 -5.87 -11.75
CA LEU A 329 6.73 -5.89 -13.04
C LEU A 329 5.38 -6.61 -12.93
N VAL A 330 5.34 -7.78 -12.29
CA VAL A 330 4.12 -8.58 -12.10
C VAL A 330 3.08 -7.82 -11.26
N SER A 331 3.50 -7.03 -10.26
CA SER A 331 2.60 -6.17 -9.48
C SER A 331 1.79 -5.20 -10.33
N ASN A 332 2.34 -4.74 -11.46
CA ASN A 332 1.61 -3.85 -12.37
C ASN A 332 0.54 -4.57 -13.20
N GLY A 333 0.66 -5.88 -13.36
CA GLY A 333 -0.32 -6.72 -14.05
C GLY A 333 -1.32 -7.42 -13.14
N MET A 334 -1.08 -7.48 -11.81
CA MET A 334 -1.92 -8.22 -10.88
C MET A 334 -2.28 -7.45 -9.61
N ASN A 335 -1.74 -6.25 -9.39
CA ASN A 335 -1.73 -5.54 -8.11
C ASN A 335 -0.72 -6.14 -7.09
N ASN A 336 -0.18 -5.29 -6.21
CA ASN A 336 0.85 -5.69 -5.25
C ASN A 336 0.36 -6.67 -4.17
N LEU A 337 -0.90 -6.61 -3.76
CA LEU A 337 -1.41 -7.48 -2.69
C LEU A 337 -1.50 -8.96 -3.13
N PRO A 338 -2.11 -9.32 -4.28
CA PRO A 338 -2.03 -10.69 -4.80
C PRO A 338 -0.59 -11.18 -5.01
N VAL A 339 0.28 -10.33 -5.55
CA VAL A 339 1.69 -10.68 -5.76
C VAL A 339 2.40 -10.92 -4.42
N GLY A 340 2.11 -10.10 -3.41
CA GLY A 340 2.60 -10.30 -2.04
C GLY A 340 2.17 -11.63 -1.45
N LEU A 341 0.88 -12.00 -1.56
CA LEU A 341 0.36 -13.29 -1.10
C LEU A 341 1.04 -14.47 -1.78
N MET A 342 1.17 -14.42 -3.11
CA MET A 342 1.80 -15.48 -3.90
C MET A 342 3.29 -15.62 -3.56
N SER A 343 3.97 -14.49 -3.43
CA SER A 343 5.40 -14.44 -3.07
C SER A 343 5.65 -14.93 -1.66
N GLY A 344 4.83 -14.51 -0.69
CA GLY A 344 4.90 -14.96 0.69
C GLY A 344 4.72 -16.48 0.81
N ALA A 345 3.75 -17.04 0.10
CA ALA A 345 3.55 -18.49 0.02
C ALA A 345 4.80 -19.21 -0.54
N ALA A 346 5.38 -18.71 -1.63
CA ALA A 346 6.58 -19.29 -2.23
C ALA A 346 7.79 -19.21 -1.28
N ILE A 347 7.99 -18.09 -0.59
CA ILE A 347 9.07 -17.91 0.40
C ILE A 347 8.95 -18.91 1.54
N ARG A 348 7.76 -19.06 2.14
CA ARG A 348 7.51 -20.01 3.25
C ARG A 348 7.82 -21.44 2.88
N HIS A 349 7.46 -21.89 1.69
CA HIS A 349 7.67 -23.26 1.25
C HIS A 349 9.11 -23.52 0.74
N ALA A 350 9.82 -22.47 0.30
CA ALA A 350 11.19 -22.61 -0.15
C ALA A 350 12.16 -22.86 1.01
N GLN A 351 11.78 -22.52 2.25
CA GLN A 351 12.69 -22.43 3.42
C GLN A 351 13.94 -21.60 3.12
N GLU A 352 13.85 -20.72 2.13
CA GLU A 352 15.00 -20.06 1.54
C GLU A 352 15.13 -18.60 1.95
N THR A 353 16.32 -18.27 1.95
CA THR A 353 17.14 -17.12 2.28
C THR A 353 16.36 -15.80 2.40
N SER A 354 16.52 -15.22 3.55
CA SER A 354 16.08 -13.87 3.92
C SER A 354 16.36 -12.81 2.85
N VAL A 355 17.45 -12.90 2.10
CA VAL A 355 17.89 -11.88 1.14
C VAL A 355 17.00 -11.79 -0.10
N VAL A 356 16.56 -12.93 -0.64
CA VAL A 356 15.63 -12.95 -1.79
C VAL A 356 14.26 -12.44 -1.36
N ALA A 357 13.79 -12.82 -0.17
CA ALA A 357 12.55 -12.33 0.41
C ALA A 357 12.57 -10.80 0.60
N HIS A 358 13.69 -10.23 1.03
CA HIS A 358 13.88 -8.79 1.17
C HIS A 358 13.80 -8.08 -0.20
N GLY A 359 14.44 -8.66 -1.23
CA GLY A 359 14.33 -8.15 -2.60
C GLY A 359 12.89 -8.20 -3.12
N ILE A 360 12.18 -9.30 -2.89
CA ILE A 360 10.78 -9.47 -3.24
C ILE A 360 9.92 -8.38 -2.59
N LEU A 361 10.07 -8.14 -1.29
CA LEU A 361 9.32 -7.09 -0.58
C LEU A 361 9.53 -5.72 -1.24
N ILE A 362 10.78 -5.33 -1.47
CA ILE A 362 11.11 -4.05 -2.11
C ILE A 362 10.47 -3.98 -3.51
N GLY A 363 10.49 -5.08 -4.26
CA GLY A 363 9.87 -5.15 -5.58
C GLY A 363 8.35 -5.03 -5.55
N VAL A 364 7.68 -5.69 -4.60
CA VAL A 364 6.22 -5.61 -4.40
C VAL A 364 5.79 -4.19 -4.02
N ASP A 365 6.57 -3.52 -3.19
CA ASP A 365 6.26 -2.17 -2.69
C ASP A 365 6.57 -1.07 -3.69
N LEU A 366 7.69 -1.15 -4.41
CA LEU A 366 8.09 -0.13 -5.39
C LEU A 366 7.53 -0.34 -6.79
N GLY A 367 7.23 -1.59 -7.15
CA GLY A 367 6.65 -1.91 -8.46
C GLY A 367 5.46 -1.05 -8.85
N PRO A 368 4.51 -0.80 -7.95
CA PRO A 368 3.34 0.05 -8.21
C PRO A 368 3.66 1.50 -8.62
N ASN A 369 4.86 2.00 -8.39
CA ASN A 369 5.26 3.31 -8.91
C ASN A 369 5.46 3.32 -10.43
N LEU A 370 5.39 2.18 -11.11
CA LEU A 370 5.46 2.12 -12.56
C LEU A 370 4.12 2.43 -13.22
N SER A 371 3.00 1.93 -12.68
CA SER A 371 1.68 2.12 -13.28
C SER A 371 0.58 2.26 -12.23
N VAL A 372 -0.52 2.90 -12.63
CA VAL A 372 -1.69 3.11 -11.74
C VAL A 372 -2.31 1.81 -11.26
N THR A 373 -2.18 0.73 -12.02
CA THR A 373 -2.75 -0.59 -11.70
C THR A 373 -1.93 -1.39 -10.69
N GLY A 374 -0.71 -0.96 -10.40
CA GLY A 374 0.23 -1.69 -9.55
C GLY A 374 -0.18 -1.80 -8.09
N SER A 375 -0.97 -0.87 -7.55
CA SER A 375 -1.51 -0.96 -6.18
C SER A 375 -2.95 -0.46 -6.09
N LEU A 376 -3.69 -0.99 -5.12
CA LEU A 376 -5.05 -0.52 -4.81
C LEU A 376 -5.03 0.96 -4.40
N ALA A 377 -4.06 1.37 -3.59
CA ALA A 377 -3.86 2.76 -3.19
C ALA A 377 -3.79 3.70 -4.39
N THR A 378 -3.00 3.38 -5.41
CA THR A 378 -2.84 4.21 -6.61
C THR A 378 -4.12 4.26 -7.45
N ILE A 379 -4.86 3.16 -7.53
CA ILE A 379 -6.16 3.14 -8.21
C ILE A 379 -7.16 4.03 -7.47
N LEU A 380 -7.26 3.93 -6.15
CA LEU A 380 -8.14 4.75 -5.33
C LEU A 380 -7.75 6.23 -5.39
N TRP A 381 -6.45 6.53 -5.38
CA TRP A 381 -5.93 7.87 -5.62
C TRP A 381 -6.44 8.46 -6.95
N LEU A 382 -6.36 7.72 -8.05
CA LEU A 382 -6.85 8.18 -9.35
C LEU A 382 -8.38 8.42 -9.34
N ILE A 383 -9.14 7.58 -8.61
CA ILE A 383 -10.58 7.76 -8.46
C ILE A 383 -10.88 9.02 -7.64
N ALA A 384 -10.16 9.27 -6.55
CA ALA A 384 -10.29 10.47 -5.74
C ALA A 384 -10.05 11.74 -6.60
N LEU A 385 -9.00 11.75 -7.42
CA LEU A 385 -8.70 12.87 -8.31
C LEU A 385 -9.81 13.12 -9.34
N ARG A 386 -10.36 12.06 -9.93
CA ARG A 386 -11.46 12.19 -10.91
C ARG A 386 -12.72 12.78 -10.28
N ARG A 387 -13.02 12.45 -9.00
CA ARG A 387 -14.13 13.09 -8.26
C ARG A 387 -13.92 14.59 -8.09
N GLU A 388 -12.67 15.00 -7.90
CA GLU A 388 -12.24 16.39 -7.77
C GLU A 388 -12.02 17.10 -9.13
N LYS A 389 -12.36 16.46 -10.24
CA LYS A 389 -12.20 16.98 -11.61
C LYS A 389 -10.74 17.32 -11.94
N VAL A 390 -9.78 16.60 -11.36
CA VAL A 390 -8.36 16.70 -11.71
C VAL A 390 -8.02 15.53 -12.63
N GLU A 391 -7.51 15.85 -13.81
CA GLU A 391 -7.13 14.85 -14.79
C GLU A 391 -5.61 14.63 -14.75
N ILE A 392 -5.22 13.48 -14.23
CA ILE A 392 -3.90 12.88 -14.43
C ILE A 392 -4.12 11.58 -15.18
N THR A 393 -3.53 11.47 -16.36
CA THR A 393 -3.71 10.29 -17.20
C THR A 393 -2.80 9.14 -16.74
N ALA A 394 -3.22 7.90 -16.95
CA ALA A 394 -2.37 6.72 -16.70
C ALA A 394 -1.05 6.80 -17.50
N ARG A 395 -1.07 7.43 -18.69
CA ARG A 395 0.13 7.65 -19.50
C ARG A 395 1.11 8.65 -18.87
N GLU A 396 0.61 9.73 -18.28
CA GLU A 396 1.46 10.68 -17.52
C GLU A 396 2.09 10.00 -16.32
N PHE A 397 1.30 9.27 -15.53
CA PHE A 397 1.80 8.48 -14.41
C PHE A 397 2.88 7.49 -14.85
N PHE A 398 2.63 6.71 -15.90
CA PHE A 398 3.56 5.72 -16.44
C PHE A 398 4.87 6.35 -16.92
N LYS A 399 4.82 7.49 -17.62
CA LYS A 399 6.04 8.19 -18.06
C LYS A 399 6.95 8.59 -16.90
N ILE A 400 6.36 9.05 -15.80
CA ILE A 400 7.12 9.43 -14.59
C ILE A 400 7.60 8.17 -13.88
N GLY A 401 6.74 7.15 -13.82
CA GLY A 401 7.04 5.84 -13.22
C GLY A 401 8.21 5.13 -13.88
N MET A 402 8.32 5.22 -15.20
CA MET A 402 9.46 4.67 -15.97
C MET A 402 10.82 5.26 -15.58
N ILE A 403 10.83 6.42 -14.93
CA ILE A 403 12.05 7.05 -14.40
C ILE A 403 12.17 6.76 -12.91
N ALA A 404 11.13 7.07 -12.15
CA ALA A 404 11.19 7.05 -10.69
C ALA A 404 11.28 5.62 -10.12
N MET A 405 10.50 4.65 -10.65
CA MET A 405 10.48 3.30 -10.12
C MET A 405 11.81 2.56 -10.32
N PRO A 406 12.41 2.49 -11.52
CA PRO A 406 13.69 1.79 -11.71
C PRO A 406 14.82 2.43 -10.90
N VAL A 407 14.89 3.76 -10.83
CA VAL A 407 15.92 4.47 -10.07
C VAL A 407 15.78 4.18 -8.57
N ALA A 408 14.55 4.22 -8.03
CA ALA A 408 14.31 3.90 -6.63
C ALA A 408 14.56 2.42 -6.32
N LEU A 409 14.12 1.51 -7.20
CA LEU A 409 14.31 0.06 -7.05
C LEU A 409 15.81 -0.30 -7.04
N ILE A 410 16.55 0.14 -8.04
CA ILE A 410 17.99 -0.12 -8.13
C ILE A 410 18.71 0.48 -6.93
N GLY A 411 18.43 1.75 -6.59
CA GLY A 411 19.06 2.40 -5.43
C GLY A 411 18.78 1.70 -4.12
N SER A 412 17.55 1.23 -3.90
CA SER A 412 17.19 0.45 -2.70
C SER A 412 17.92 -0.89 -2.64
N LEU A 413 18.03 -1.60 -3.77
CA LEU A 413 18.72 -2.88 -3.85
C LEU A 413 20.23 -2.75 -3.68
N LEU A 414 20.83 -1.64 -4.13
CA LEU A 414 22.27 -1.37 -3.96
C LEU A 414 22.67 -1.20 -2.49
N VAL A 415 21.79 -0.65 -1.65
CA VAL A 415 22.04 -0.45 -0.22
C VAL A 415 21.42 -1.53 0.66
N LEU A 416 20.74 -2.51 0.07
CA LEU A 416 20.22 -3.67 0.77
C LEU A 416 21.38 -4.60 1.15
N TRP A 417 21.68 -4.66 2.45
CA TRP A 417 22.72 -5.56 2.99
C TRP A 417 22.31 -7.02 2.85
N ASN A 418 23.34 -7.88 2.65
CA ASN A 418 23.18 -9.33 2.56
C ASN A 418 23.01 -9.95 3.94
#